data_3b9b0c0f20e815edf5bdd8d0c8bcf4c0
#
_entry.id   3b9b0c0f20e815edf5bdd8d0c8bcf4c0
#
_cell.length_a   1.000
_cell.length_b   1.000
_cell.length_c   1.000
_cell.angle_alpha   90.00
_cell.angle_beta   90.00
_cell.angle_gamma   90.00
#
_symmetry.space_group_name_H-M   'P 1'
#
loop_
_entity.id
_entity.type
_entity.pdbx_description
1 polymer ?
#
loop_
_entity_poly.entity_id
_entity_poly.type
_entity_poly.pdbx_seq_one_letter_code
_entity_poly.pdbx_strand_id
1 'polypeptide(L)'
;MTPADAFLARGAMLRGIRSAPSRFGTHPPALWLGSREIAHLHRDEVDVRLTRVGIRALRAELLSDARIERRRPSSDWVRIRLRGEADVERALELTRTAIRRNRGRGAV
;
A
#
# COMPACT_ATOMS: atom_id res chain seq x y z
N MET A 1 19.24 7.44 2.02
CA MET A 1 17.79 7.21 2.03
C MET A 1 17.51 5.75 1.71
N THR A 2 16.77 5.07 2.57
CA THR A 2 16.40 3.69 2.34
C THR A 2 15.25 3.59 1.33
N PRO A 3 15.02 2.42 0.72
CA PRO A 3 13.83 2.22 -0.12
C PRO A 3 12.53 2.51 0.63
N ALA A 4 12.44 2.17 1.91
CA ALA A 4 11.26 2.48 2.72
C ALA A 4 11.06 3.99 2.86
N ASP A 5 12.13 4.74 3.11
CA ASP A 5 12.07 6.21 3.19
C ASP A 5 11.64 6.80 1.85
N ALA A 6 12.18 6.28 0.76
CA ALA A 6 11.82 6.75 -0.59
C ALA A 6 10.35 6.49 -0.90
N PHE A 7 9.86 5.31 -0.56
CA PHE A 7 8.45 4.98 -0.75
C PHE A 7 7.55 5.96 0.01
N LEU A 8 7.86 6.18 1.30
CA LEU A 8 7.04 7.03 2.14
C LEU A 8 7.04 8.48 1.65
N ALA A 9 8.21 9.01 1.29
CA ALA A 9 8.33 10.39 0.80
C ALA A 9 7.55 10.57 -0.50
N ARG A 10 7.73 9.66 -1.46
CA ARG A 10 7.06 9.74 -2.76
C ARG A 10 5.58 9.45 -2.66
N GLY A 11 5.19 8.50 -1.81
CA GLY A 11 3.79 8.17 -1.57
C GLY A 11 3.02 9.33 -0.96
N ALA A 12 3.65 10.08 -0.05
CA ALA A 12 3.03 11.23 0.59
C ALA A 12 2.78 12.38 -0.40
N MET A 13 3.46 12.37 -1.55
CA MET A 13 3.27 13.37 -2.60
C MET A 13 2.09 13.04 -3.53
N LEU A 14 1.53 11.86 -3.43
CA LEU A 14 0.39 11.48 -4.26
C LEU A 14 -0.83 12.32 -3.87
N ARG A 15 -1.62 12.69 -4.88
CA ARG A 15 -2.76 13.59 -4.67
C ARG A 15 -3.75 13.02 -3.67
N GLY A 16 -4.08 13.82 -2.67
CA GLY A 16 -5.06 13.45 -1.65
C GLY A 16 -4.49 12.58 -0.52
N ILE A 17 -3.19 12.31 -0.54
CA ILE A 17 -2.55 11.46 0.45
C ILE A 17 -1.82 12.29 1.49
N ARG A 18 -1.92 11.88 2.75
CA ARG A 18 -1.12 12.43 3.84
C ARG A 18 -0.38 11.32 4.55
N SER A 19 0.77 11.66 5.11
CA SER A 19 1.56 10.75 5.93
C SER A 19 1.20 10.97 7.40
N ALA A 20 0.93 9.90 8.12
CA ALA A 20 0.60 9.94 9.54
C ALA A 20 0.83 8.56 10.13
N PRO A 21 0.92 8.42 11.47
CA PRO A 21 1.08 7.10 12.08
C PRO A 21 -0.09 6.16 11.73
N SER A 22 0.26 4.87 11.57
CA SER A 22 -0.73 3.82 11.34
C SER A 22 -1.62 3.65 12.58
N ARG A 23 -2.82 3.15 12.36
CA ARG A 23 -3.70 2.74 13.46
C ARG A 23 -3.35 1.35 13.99
N PHE A 24 -2.49 0.62 13.28
CA PHE A 24 -2.16 -0.76 13.59
C PHE A 24 -0.85 -0.89 14.38
N GLY A 25 -0.77 -1.94 15.21
CA GLY A 25 0.45 -2.33 15.89
C GLY A 25 1.10 -1.20 16.69
N THR A 26 2.37 -0.97 16.45
CA THR A 26 3.17 0.07 17.11
C THR A 26 3.05 1.43 16.44
N HIS A 27 2.03 1.63 15.62
CA HIS A 27 1.76 2.87 14.89
C HIS A 27 2.92 3.26 13.95
N PRO A 28 3.35 2.35 13.04
CA PRO A 28 4.41 2.68 12.09
C PRO A 28 3.98 3.77 11.12
N PRO A 29 4.93 4.33 10.34
CA PRO A 29 4.58 5.31 9.32
C PRO A 29 3.57 4.76 8.33
N ALA A 30 2.59 5.58 7.95
CA ALA A 30 1.51 5.15 7.07
C ALA A 30 1.07 6.27 6.14
N LEU A 31 0.36 5.87 5.08
CA LEU A 31 -0.25 6.78 4.11
C LEU A 31 -1.77 6.66 4.25
N TRP A 32 -2.43 7.82 4.28
CA TRP A 32 -3.87 7.94 4.50
C TRP A 32 -4.55 8.66 3.35
N LEU A 33 -5.69 8.12 2.94
CA LEU A 33 -6.62 8.79 2.03
C LEU A 33 -7.83 9.19 2.88
N GLY A 34 -7.88 10.46 3.28
CA GLY A 34 -8.89 10.91 4.24
C GLY A 34 -8.75 10.16 5.57
N SER A 35 -9.82 9.54 6.02
CA SER A 35 -9.85 8.77 7.26
C SER A 35 -9.45 7.30 7.07
N ARG A 36 -9.07 6.92 5.86
CA ARG A 36 -8.75 5.52 5.54
C ARG A 36 -7.26 5.34 5.34
N GLU A 37 -6.67 4.47 6.13
CA GLU A 37 -5.28 4.08 5.97
C GLU A 37 -5.16 3.16 4.77
N ILE A 38 -4.29 3.49 3.80
CA ILE A 38 -4.18 2.72 2.55
C ILE A 38 -2.83 2.03 2.40
N ALA A 39 -1.83 2.41 3.18
CA ALA A 39 -0.54 1.73 3.17
C ALA A 39 0.16 1.99 4.49
N HIS A 40 0.96 1.01 4.95
CA HIS A 40 1.84 1.23 6.09
C HIS A 40 3.11 0.41 5.98
N LEU A 41 4.14 0.87 6.67
CA LEU A 41 5.45 0.24 6.64
C LEU A 41 5.63 -0.70 7.82
N HIS A 42 6.28 -1.84 7.54
CA HIS A 42 6.84 -2.73 8.54
C HIS A 42 8.29 -2.91 8.18
N ARG A 43 9.20 -2.12 8.78
CA ARG A 43 10.62 -2.14 8.44
C ARG A 43 10.80 -1.87 6.95
N ASP A 44 11.24 -2.88 6.17
CA ASP A 44 11.44 -2.76 4.72
C ASP A 44 10.26 -3.33 3.91
N GLU A 45 9.15 -3.64 4.57
CA GLU A 45 7.96 -4.17 3.91
C GLU A 45 6.83 -3.15 3.94
N VAL A 46 6.05 -3.11 2.86
CA VAL A 46 4.87 -2.25 2.74
C VAL A 46 3.63 -3.12 2.64
N ASP A 47 2.65 -2.84 3.47
CA ASP A 47 1.31 -3.39 3.32
C ASP A 47 0.46 -2.34 2.61
N VAL A 48 -0.22 -2.75 1.53
CA VAL A 48 -1.06 -1.85 0.73
C VAL A 48 -2.49 -2.38 0.72
N ARG A 49 -3.45 -1.50 1.01
CA ARG A 49 -4.86 -1.86 1.05
C ARG A 49 -5.48 -1.78 -0.34
N LEU A 50 -5.42 -2.87 -1.09
CA LEU A 50 -6.05 -2.94 -2.41
C LEU A 50 -7.55 -3.21 -2.33
N THR A 51 -8.05 -3.56 -1.18
CA THR A 51 -9.38 -4.10 -0.88
C THR A 51 -9.52 -5.54 -1.40
N ARG A 52 -10.40 -6.30 -0.78
CA ARG A 52 -10.65 -7.68 -1.19
C ARG A 52 -11.14 -7.76 -2.63
N VAL A 53 -12.02 -6.85 -3.02
CA VAL A 53 -12.53 -6.78 -4.39
C VAL A 53 -11.41 -6.43 -5.37
N GLY A 54 -10.54 -5.48 -5.01
CA GLY A 54 -9.39 -5.09 -5.83
C GLY A 54 -8.40 -6.24 -6.00
N ILE A 55 -8.11 -6.97 -4.92
CA ILE A 55 -7.22 -8.13 -4.97
C ILE A 55 -7.78 -9.19 -5.92
N ARG A 56 -9.08 -9.46 -5.84
CA ARG A 56 -9.74 -10.42 -6.71
C ARG A 56 -9.67 -9.99 -8.17
N ALA A 57 -9.93 -8.72 -8.44
CA ALA A 57 -9.91 -8.17 -9.79
C ALA A 57 -8.51 -8.21 -10.43
N LEU A 58 -7.47 -8.08 -9.60
CA LEU A 58 -6.08 -8.04 -10.05
C LEU A 58 -5.36 -9.37 -9.83
N ARG A 59 -6.10 -10.43 -9.58
CA ARG A 59 -5.53 -11.72 -9.16
C ARG A 59 -4.39 -12.21 -10.06
N ALA A 60 -4.62 -12.23 -11.37
CA ALA A 60 -3.62 -12.73 -12.31
C ALA A 60 -2.34 -11.91 -12.26
N GLU A 61 -2.47 -10.59 -12.24
CA GLU A 61 -1.34 -9.68 -12.15
C GLU A 61 -0.56 -9.87 -10.85
N LEU A 62 -1.29 -9.95 -9.73
CA LEU A 62 -0.65 -10.13 -8.43
C LEU A 62 0.06 -11.48 -8.31
N LEU A 63 -0.54 -12.55 -8.84
CA LEU A 63 0.06 -13.88 -8.82
C LEU A 63 1.32 -13.96 -9.69
N SER A 64 1.40 -13.16 -10.75
CA SER A 64 2.54 -13.18 -11.65
C SER A 64 3.74 -12.40 -11.10
N ASP A 65 3.57 -11.65 -10.03
CA ASP A 65 4.64 -10.87 -9.41
C ASP A 65 5.08 -11.55 -8.11
N ALA A 66 6.22 -12.25 -8.17
CA ALA A 66 6.74 -13.01 -7.03
C ALA A 66 7.12 -12.13 -5.83
N ARG A 67 7.24 -10.81 -6.04
CA ARG A 67 7.54 -9.87 -4.95
C ARG A 67 6.35 -9.62 -4.04
N ILE A 68 5.14 -9.88 -4.54
CA ILE A 68 3.92 -9.56 -3.82
C ILE A 68 3.44 -10.77 -3.04
N GLU A 69 3.29 -10.58 -1.73
CA GLU A 69 2.74 -11.59 -0.85
C GLU A 69 1.27 -11.25 -0.60
N ARG A 70 0.39 -12.18 -0.95
CA ARG A 70 -1.02 -12.05 -0.63
C ARG A 70 -1.26 -12.65 0.74
N ARG A 71 -2.05 -11.94 1.53
CA ARG A 71 -2.44 -12.40 2.85
C ARG A 71 -3.56 -13.44 2.69
N ARG A 72 -4.27 -13.75 3.77
CA ARG A 72 -5.41 -14.67 3.69
C ARG A 72 -6.48 -14.14 2.73
N PRO A 73 -7.33 -15.03 2.14
CA PRO A 73 -8.33 -14.62 1.12
C PRO A 73 -9.29 -13.52 1.57
N SER A 74 -9.54 -13.39 2.87
CA SER A 74 -10.44 -12.36 3.41
C SER A 74 -9.75 -11.01 3.61
N SER A 75 -8.44 -10.92 3.39
CA SER A 75 -7.69 -9.70 3.63
C SER A 75 -7.92 -8.66 2.54
N ASP A 76 -7.91 -7.39 2.95
CA ASP A 76 -7.90 -6.24 2.05
C ASP A 76 -6.48 -5.88 1.61
N TRP A 77 -5.46 -6.52 2.18
CA TRP A 77 -4.08 -6.07 2.09
C TRP A 77 -3.18 -7.05 1.34
N VAL A 78 -2.20 -6.49 0.64
CA VAL A 78 -1.07 -7.24 0.07
C VAL A 78 0.22 -6.65 0.61
N ARG A 79 1.30 -7.43 0.57
CA ARG A 79 2.60 -7.02 1.09
C ARG A 79 3.67 -7.11 0.02
N ILE A 80 4.57 -6.13 -0.02
CA ILE A 80 5.73 -6.16 -0.89
C ILE A 80 6.96 -5.71 -0.09
N ARG A 81 8.07 -6.43 -0.24
CA ARG A 81 9.34 -6.07 0.39
C ARG A 81 10.09 -5.11 -0.52
N LEU A 82 10.61 -4.04 0.06
CA LEU A 82 11.32 -3.00 -0.67
C LEU A 82 12.83 -3.25 -0.61
N ARG A 83 13.38 -3.86 -1.64
CA ARG A 83 14.81 -4.17 -1.73
C ARG A 83 15.58 -3.15 -2.55
N GLY A 84 14.90 -2.42 -3.45
CA GLY A 84 15.52 -1.42 -4.30
C GLY A 84 14.50 -0.59 -5.03
N GLU A 85 14.97 0.20 -5.98
CA GLU A 85 14.16 1.18 -6.70
C GLU A 85 12.97 0.54 -7.45
N ALA A 86 13.19 -0.61 -8.08
CA ALA A 86 12.12 -1.28 -8.83
C ALA A 86 10.96 -1.67 -7.90
N ASP A 87 11.28 -2.06 -6.67
CA ASP A 87 10.25 -2.43 -5.70
C ASP A 87 9.50 -1.20 -5.19
N VAL A 88 10.21 -0.09 -5.02
CA VAL A 88 9.58 1.19 -4.65
C VAL A 88 8.59 1.61 -5.74
N GLU A 89 9.00 1.52 -7.01
CA GLU A 89 8.12 1.84 -8.13
C GLU A 89 6.87 0.96 -8.12
N ARG A 90 7.06 -0.35 -7.90
CA ARG A 90 5.93 -1.29 -7.86
C ARG A 90 5.00 -0.97 -6.68
N ALA A 91 5.57 -0.69 -5.51
CA ALA A 91 4.78 -0.32 -4.34
C ALA A 91 3.97 0.96 -4.58
N LEU A 92 4.54 1.93 -5.29
CA LEU A 92 3.85 3.16 -5.64
C LEU A 92 2.71 2.89 -6.63
N GLU A 93 2.91 2.00 -7.60
CA GLU A 93 1.84 1.58 -8.52
C GLU A 93 0.68 0.95 -7.74
N LEU A 94 1.01 0.05 -6.81
CA LEU A 94 -0.01 -0.58 -5.96
C LEU A 94 -0.74 0.47 -5.11
N THR A 95 -0.02 1.46 -4.61
CA THR A 95 -0.61 2.55 -3.82
C THR A 95 -1.57 3.39 -4.66
N ARG A 96 -1.20 3.70 -5.91
CA ARG A 96 -2.11 4.40 -6.83
C ARG A 96 -3.40 3.60 -7.07
N THR A 97 -3.26 2.30 -7.23
CA THR A 97 -4.41 1.40 -7.35
C THR A 97 -5.24 1.43 -6.08
N ALA A 98 -4.60 1.39 -4.91
CA ALA A 98 -5.29 1.46 -3.62
C ALA A 98 -6.08 2.77 -3.50
N ILE A 99 -5.52 3.88 -3.95
CA ILE A 99 -6.23 5.16 -3.95
C ILE A 99 -7.53 5.04 -4.75
N ARG A 100 -7.45 4.50 -5.96
CA ARG A 100 -8.65 4.32 -6.80
C ARG A 100 -9.67 3.40 -6.16
N ARG A 101 -9.22 2.29 -5.58
CA ARG A 101 -10.11 1.28 -4.98
C ARG A 101 -10.75 1.75 -3.68
N ASN A 102 -10.11 2.68 -2.96
CA ASN A 102 -10.63 3.18 -1.69
C ASN A 102 -11.34 4.54 -1.82
N ARG A 103 -11.19 5.20 -2.95
CA ARG A 103 -11.86 6.47 -3.20
C ARG A 103 -13.37 6.22 -3.26
N GLY A 104 -14.15 7.09 -2.72
CA GLY A 104 -15.59 6.86 -2.62
C GLY A 104 -15.98 6.17 -1.32
N ARG A 105 -15.22 5.16 -0.89
CA ARG A 105 -15.45 4.51 0.41
C ARG A 105 -15.05 5.44 1.55
N GLY A 106 -13.98 6.21 1.34
CA GLY A 106 -13.53 7.19 2.31
C GLY A 106 -14.33 8.47 2.31
N ALA A 107 -15.18 8.69 1.29
CA ALA A 107 -15.99 9.90 1.18
C ALA A 107 -17.35 9.74 1.87
N VAL A 108 -17.68 8.56 2.29
CA VAL A 108 -18.97 8.26 2.93
C VAL A 108 -18.96 8.60 4.40
#